data_d0f33c4585a8480accc961f43494eb82
#
_entry.id   d0f33c4585a8480accc961f43494eb82
#
_cell.length_a   1.000
_cell.length_b   1.000
_cell.length_c   1.000
_cell.angle_alpha   90.00
_cell.angle_beta   90.00
_cell.angle_gamma   90.00
#
_symmetry.space_group_name_H-M   'P 1'
#
loop_
_entity.id
_entity.type
_entity.pdbx_description
1 polymer ?
#
loop_
_entity_poly.entity_id
_entity_poly.type
_entity_poly.pdbx_seq_one_letter_code
_entity_poly.pdbx_strand_id
1 'polypeptide(L)'
;KLGIPIIYSPIRGVHKRMLKDLRRYTKFYSVFDWAPHSNWASKLFVKRMNKVGIKTSKMTNPTTLELAKIVVDTSYYGWLINYAQISQMIASKHEVDYDEMWSFASEIHKFLGNRPKLFPGFIGGHCVIPNLDLIHDKTLDEIKKMNSLYSRKIKK
;
A
#
# COMPACT_ATOMS: atom_id res chain seq x y z
N LYS A 1 -11.34 -5.22 29.91
CA LYS A 1 -11.16 -3.98 29.12
C LYS A 1 -9.94 -3.25 29.66
N LEU A 2 -8.96 -2.96 28.77
CA LEU A 2 -7.80 -2.15 29.15
C LEU A 2 -8.31 -0.74 29.49
N GLY A 3 -8.06 -0.26 30.69
CA GLY A 3 -8.44 1.10 31.17
C GLY A 3 -7.61 2.24 30.54
N ILE A 4 -7.07 2.02 29.32
CA ILE A 4 -6.18 2.96 28.63
C ILE A 4 -6.75 3.39 27.27
N PRO A 5 -6.46 4.61 26.82
CA PRO A 5 -6.84 5.06 25.49
C PRO A 5 -6.01 4.37 24.42
N ILE A 6 -6.64 4.02 23.29
CA ILE A 6 -5.99 3.33 22.18
C ILE A 6 -6.11 4.17 20.91
N ILE A 7 -4.98 4.35 20.23
CA ILE A 7 -4.90 5.00 18.91
C ILE A 7 -4.32 4.00 17.91
N TYR A 8 -5.02 3.81 16.80
CA TYR A 8 -4.52 3.11 15.63
C TYR A 8 -3.96 4.12 14.62
N SER A 9 -2.74 3.93 14.16
CA SER A 9 -2.09 4.82 13.19
C SER A 9 -1.02 4.08 12.39
N PRO A 10 -1.37 3.53 11.21
CA PRO A 10 -0.45 2.77 10.39
C PRO A 10 0.67 3.66 9.84
N ILE A 11 1.81 3.05 9.58
CA ILE A 11 2.96 3.73 8.98
C ILE A 11 2.91 3.57 7.47
N ARG A 12 3.21 4.66 6.75
CA ARG A 12 3.45 4.68 5.30
C ARG A 12 4.84 5.23 5.03
N GLY A 13 5.57 4.58 4.17
CA GLY A 13 6.92 5.03 3.79
C GLY A 13 7.85 3.87 3.45
N VAL A 14 8.95 4.20 2.82
CA VAL A 14 10.01 3.25 2.47
C VAL A 14 11.04 3.21 3.61
N HIS A 15 11.41 2.03 4.10
CA HIS A 15 12.31 1.86 5.25
C HIS A 15 13.58 2.71 5.15
N LYS A 16 14.25 2.71 4.00
CA LYS A 16 15.51 3.47 3.78
C LYS A 16 15.36 5.00 3.91
N ARG A 17 14.13 5.54 3.83
CA ARG A 17 13.85 6.98 3.91
C ARG A 17 12.68 7.31 4.85
N MET A 18 12.41 6.44 5.80
CA MET A 18 11.23 6.50 6.69
C MET A 18 11.06 7.87 7.35
N LEU A 19 12.12 8.47 7.86
CA LEU A 19 12.04 9.79 8.51
C LEU A 19 11.55 10.88 7.56
N LYS A 20 12.02 10.86 6.31
CA LYS A 20 11.58 11.81 5.26
C LYS A 20 10.12 11.56 4.89
N ASP A 21 9.73 10.31 4.73
CA ASP A 21 8.37 9.92 4.34
C ASP A 21 7.35 10.20 5.47
N LEU A 22 7.72 10.02 6.74
CA LEU A 22 6.86 10.38 7.87
C LEU A 22 6.53 11.87 7.94
N ARG A 23 7.45 12.75 7.51
CA ARG A 23 7.21 14.20 7.42
C ARG A 23 6.50 14.61 6.15
N ARG A 24 6.67 13.86 5.06
CA ARG A 24 6.08 14.13 3.75
C ARG A 24 4.59 13.79 3.69
N TYR A 25 4.21 12.64 4.25
CA TYR A 25 2.84 12.14 4.16
C TYR A 25 2.02 12.55 5.38
N THR A 26 0.74 12.85 5.16
CA THR A 26 -0.23 13.01 6.25
C THR A 26 -0.32 11.72 7.05
N LYS A 27 -0.14 11.79 8.36
CA LYS A 27 -0.28 10.69 9.29
C LYS A 27 -1.76 10.47 9.62
N PHE A 28 -2.37 9.47 9.00
CA PHE A 28 -3.73 9.08 9.34
C PHE A 28 -3.77 8.34 10.67
N TYR A 29 -4.81 8.60 11.44
CA TYR A 29 -5.05 7.92 12.70
C TYR A 29 -6.53 7.77 12.99
N SER A 30 -6.87 6.85 13.87
CA SER A 30 -8.20 6.68 14.42
C SER A 30 -8.13 6.31 15.90
N VAL A 31 -9.19 6.57 16.64
CA VAL A 31 -9.34 6.19 18.04
C VAL A 31 -10.41 5.12 18.15
N PHE A 32 -10.32 4.28 19.17
CA PHE A 32 -11.37 3.35 19.53
C PHE A 32 -12.38 4.08 20.43
N ASP A 33 -13.59 4.34 19.94
CA ASP A 33 -14.60 5.14 20.65
C ASP A 33 -15.03 4.51 21.98
N TRP A 34 -14.94 3.18 22.08
CA TRP A 34 -15.20 2.43 23.31
C TRP A 34 -14.07 2.54 24.34
N ALA A 35 -12.90 3.01 23.96
CA ALA A 35 -11.78 3.17 24.86
C ALA A 35 -11.91 4.44 25.71
N PRO A 36 -11.56 4.40 26.99
CA PRO A 36 -11.64 5.58 27.86
C PRO A 36 -10.70 6.67 27.35
N HIS A 37 -11.09 7.91 27.60
CA HIS A 37 -10.26 9.11 27.27
C HIS A 37 -9.85 9.24 25.80
N SER A 38 -10.63 8.66 24.86
CA SER A 38 -10.32 8.68 23.40
C SER A 38 -10.14 10.08 22.83
N ASN A 39 -10.96 11.06 23.27
CA ASN A 39 -10.82 12.46 22.86
C ASN A 39 -9.54 13.13 23.36
N TRP A 40 -9.17 12.87 24.61
CA TRP A 40 -7.91 13.36 25.17
C TRP A 40 -6.70 12.75 24.41
N ALA A 41 -6.72 11.45 24.18
CA ALA A 41 -5.68 10.75 23.44
C ALA A 41 -5.52 11.31 22.03
N SER A 42 -6.63 11.54 21.32
CA SER A 42 -6.65 12.16 19.99
C SER A 42 -5.97 13.53 20.00
N LYS A 43 -6.34 14.42 20.93
CA LYS A 43 -5.74 15.74 21.06
C LYS A 43 -4.23 15.66 21.38
N LEU A 44 -3.83 14.77 22.28
CA LEU A 44 -2.45 14.55 22.63
C LEU A 44 -1.62 14.03 21.46
N PHE A 45 -2.15 13.09 20.70
CA PHE A 45 -1.52 12.53 19.49
C PHE A 45 -1.25 13.64 18.46
N VAL A 46 -2.28 14.43 18.11
CA VAL A 46 -2.17 15.56 17.18
C VAL A 46 -1.11 16.56 17.68
N LYS A 47 -1.15 16.95 18.96
CA LYS A 47 -0.17 17.88 19.54
C LYS A 47 1.26 17.36 19.39
N ARG A 48 1.49 16.06 19.66
CA ARG A 48 2.83 15.46 19.55
C ARG A 48 3.31 15.37 18.11
N MET A 49 2.42 14.98 17.17
CA MET A 49 2.76 14.91 15.74
C MET A 49 3.09 16.30 15.18
N ASN A 50 2.28 17.30 15.49
CA ASN A 50 2.53 18.68 15.05
C ASN A 50 3.87 19.23 15.59
N LYS A 51 4.25 18.90 16.83
CA LYS A 51 5.53 19.33 17.42
C LYS A 51 6.74 18.84 16.60
N VAL A 52 6.62 17.71 15.89
CA VAL A 52 7.69 17.16 15.05
C VAL A 52 7.45 17.40 13.55
N GLY A 53 6.52 18.29 13.21
CA GLY A 53 6.24 18.69 11.83
C GLY A 53 5.46 17.66 11.00
N ILE A 54 4.74 16.74 11.66
CA ILE A 54 3.94 15.71 10.96
C ILE A 54 2.47 16.14 10.94
N LYS A 55 1.91 16.35 9.75
CA LYS A 55 0.49 16.60 9.54
C LYS A 55 -0.33 15.35 9.88
N THR A 56 -1.49 15.54 10.51
CA THR A 56 -2.38 14.44 10.87
C THR A 56 -3.77 14.59 10.27
N SER A 57 -4.44 13.44 10.04
CA SER A 57 -5.85 13.39 9.65
C SER A 57 -6.54 12.26 10.40
N LYS A 58 -7.67 12.56 11.05
CA LYS A 58 -8.47 11.57 11.76
C LYS A 58 -9.41 10.86 10.79
N MET A 59 -9.48 9.53 10.87
CA MET A 59 -10.52 8.72 10.22
C MET A 59 -11.59 8.32 11.23
N THR A 60 -12.77 8.02 10.74
CA THR A 60 -13.99 7.76 11.53
C THR A 60 -13.77 6.65 12.55
N ASN A 61 -13.21 5.50 12.12
CA ASN A 61 -12.95 4.37 13.00
C ASN A 61 -11.69 3.59 12.57
N PRO A 62 -11.14 2.74 13.44
CA PRO A 62 -9.93 1.97 13.16
C PRO A 62 -10.08 1.01 11.99
N THR A 63 -11.23 0.36 11.83
CA THR A 63 -11.48 -0.59 10.73
C THR A 63 -11.40 0.10 9.38
N THR A 64 -12.01 1.29 9.24
CA THR A 64 -11.90 2.08 8.00
C THR A 64 -10.44 2.40 7.67
N LEU A 65 -9.64 2.75 8.67
CA LEU A 65 -8.22 3.07 8.46
C LEU A 65 -7.39 1.82 8.12
N GLU A 66 -7.71 0.69 8.71
CA GLU A 66 -7.05 -0.59 8.42
C GLU A 66 -7.35 -1.05 6.98
N LEU A 67 -8.62 -1.02 6.58
CA LEU A 67 -9.02 -1.34 5.21
C LEU A 67 -8.42 -0.35 4.19
N ALA A 68 -8.36 0.93 4.51
CA ALA A 68 -7.68 1.90 3.67
C ALA A 68 -6.19 1.55 3.47
N LYS A 69 -5.51 1.11 4.53
CA LYS A 69 -4.11 0.66 4.43
C LYS A 69 -3.97 -0.63 3.63
N ILE A 70 -4.78 -1.63 3.88
CA ILE A 70 -4.62 -2.95 3.26
C ILE A 70 -5.14 -2.93 1.82
N VAL A 71 -6.36 -2.47 1.60
CA VAL A 71 -7.04 -2.57 0.29
C VAL A 71 -6.60 -1.43 -0.64
N VAL A 72 -6.73 -0.18 -0.20
CA VAL A 72 -6.55 0.99 -1.07
C VAL A 72 -5.08 1.31 -1.33
N ASP A 73 -4.19 1.06 -0.37
CA ASP A 73 -2.76 1.33 -0.52
C ASP A 73 -2.00 0.05 -0.96
N THR A 74 -1.98 -0.97 -0.12
CA THR A 74 -1.08 -2.12 -0.29
C THR A 74 -1.53 -3.09 -1.38
N SER A 75 -2.81 -3.48 -1.40
CA SER A 75 -3.34 -4.41 -2.40
C SER A 75 -3.38 -3.77 -3.78
N TYR A 76 -3.76 -2.50 -3.87
CA TYR A 76 -3.73 -1.76 -5.14
C TYR A 76 -2.32 -1.75 -5.75
N TYR A 77 -1.29 -1.48 -4.94
CA TYR A 77 0.09 -1.58 -5.40
C TYR A 77 0.47 -2.99 -5.84
N GLY A 78 0.00 -4.02 -5.13
CA GLY A 78 0.16 -5.42 -5.53
C GLY A 78 -0.45 -5.73 -6.90
N TRP A 79 -1.64 -5.23 -7.19
CA TRP A 79 -2.30 -5.37 -8.50
C TRP A 79 -1.53 -4.68 -9.62
N LEU A 80 -0.97 -3.51 -9.36
CA LEU A 80 -0.14 -2.82 -10.35
C LEU A 80 1.11 -3.63 -10.72
N ILE A 81 1.76 -4.25 -9.73
CA ILE A 81 2.90 -5.14 -9.97
C ILE A 81 2.45 -6.41 -10.73
N ASN A 82 1.31 -7.00 -10.35
CA ASN A 82 0.78 -8.15 -11.08
C ASN A 82 0.51 -7.83 -12.55
N TYR A 83 -0.01 -6.63 -12.83
CA TYR A 83 -0.22 -6.24 -14.22
C TYR A 83 1.09 -6.09 -14.99
N ALA A 84 2.14 -5.57 -14.35
CA ALA A 84 3.48 -5.55 -14.93
C ALA A 84 4.03 -6.96 -15.19
N GLN A 85 3.82 -7.90 -14.26
CA GLN A 85 4.19 -9.31 -14.42
C GLN A 85 3.46 -9.97 -15.60
N ILE A 86 2.14 -9.75 -15.73
CA ILE A 86 1.31 -10.24 -16.85
C ILE A 86 1.83 -9.66 -18.16
N SER A 87 2.04 -8.36 -18.23
CA SER A 87 2.51 -7.66 -19.42
C SER A 87 3.88 -8.20 -19.88
N GLN A 88 4.80 -8.46 -18.95
CA GLN A 88 6.09 -9.04 -19.28
C GLN A 88 5.97 -10.48 -19.80
N MET A 89 5.10 -11.30 -19.18
CA MET A 89 4.89 -12.67 -19.65
C MET A 89 4.29 -12.71 -21.07
N ILE A 90 3.45 -11.73 -21.42
CA ILE A 90 2.89 -11.57 -22.76
C ILE A 90 3.98 -11.10 -23.73
N ALA A 91 4.74 -10.05 -23.38
CA ALA A 91 5.83 -9.56 -24.19
C ALA A 91 6.84 -10.67 -24.52
N SER A 92 7.27 -11.43 -23.51
CA SER A 92 8.20 -12.56 -23.68
C SER A 92 7.63 -13.66 -24.56
N LYS A 93 6.32 -13.96 -24.47
CA LYS A 93 5.65 -14.96 -25.32
C LYS A 93 5.65 -14.57 -26.78
N HIS A 94 5.59 -13.29 -27.08
CA HIS A 94 5.54 -12.73 -28.45
C HIS A 94 6.90 -12.18 -28.91
N GLU A 95 7.96 -12.39 -28.12
CA GLU A 95 9.35 -11.97 -28.43
C GLU A 95 9.47 -10.45 -28.69
N VAL A 96 8.67 -9.64 -27.94
CA VAL A 96 8.71 -8.18 -28.02
C VAL A 96 9.33 -7.57 -26.78
N ASP A 97 9.93 -6.37 -26.93
CA ASP A 97 10.52 -5.65 -25.83
C ASP A 97 9.44 -5.06 -24.90
N TYR A 98 9.60 -5.30 -23.62
CA TYR A 98 8.65 -4.85 -22.57
C TYR A 98 8.58 -3.33 -22.48
N ASP A 99 9.71 -2.66 -22.58
CA ASP A 99 9.77 -1.21 -22.42
C ASP A 99 9.21 -0.49 -23.63
N GLU A 100 9.48 -1.03 -24.83
CA GLU A 100 8.91 -0.52 -26.07
C GLU A 100 7.39 -0.69 -26.07
N MET A 101 6.87 -1.86 -25.71
CA MET A 101 5.42 -2.10 -25.60
C MET A 101 4.75 -1.10 -24.63
N TRP A 102 5.37 -0.80 -23.50
CA TRP A 102 4.84 0.16 -22.53
C TRP A 102 5.00 1.63 -22.94
N SER A 103 5.86 1.95 -23.91
CA SER A 103 5.99 3.31 -24.43
C SER A 103 4.68 3.86 -24.96
N PHE A 104 3.83 3.01 -25.53
CA PHE A 104 2.48 3.35 -26.01
C PHE A 104 1.59 3.93 -24.91
N ALA A 105 1.63 3.35 -23.72
CA ALA A 105 0.85 3.85 -22.59
C ALA A 105 1.51 5.06 -21.89
N SER A 106 2.82 5.21 -22.02
CA SER A 106 3.58 6.28 -21.36
C SER A 106 3.18 7.66 -21.85
N GLU A 107 2.83 7.82 -23.11
CA GLU A 107 2.35 9.07 -23.66
C GLU A 107 1.03 9.50 -23.01
N ILE A 108 0.07 8.58 -22.93
CA ILE A 108 -1.22 8.85 -22.26
C ILE A 108 -0.99 9.17 -20.78
N HIS A 109 -0.05 8.48 -20.14
CA HIS A 109 0.28 8.70 -18.73
C HIS A 109 0.79 10.13 -18.46
N LYS A 110 1.55 10.73 -19.40
CA LYS A 110 2.02 12.12 -19.26
C LYS A 110 0.86 13.11 -19.09
N PHE A 111 -0.25 12.87 -19.76
CA PHE A 111 -1.41 13.78 -19.74
C PHE A 111 -2.41 13.45 -18.64
N LEU A 112 -2.67 12.18 -18.38
CA LEU A 112 -3.74 11.72 -17.49
C LEU A 112 -3.23 11.19 -16.14
N GLY A 113 -1.95 10.80 -16.02
CA GLY A 113 -1.37 10.27 -14.79
C GLY A 113 -1.94 8.92 -14.33
N ASN A 114 -2.69 8.22 -15.16
CA ASN A 114 -3.50 7.06 -14.77
C ASN A 114 -3.03 5.70 -15.35
N ARG A 115 -1.86 5.67 -15.98
CA ARG A 115 -1.24 4.44 -16.53
C ARG A 115 0.21 4.31 -16.05
N PRO A 116 0.44 4.09 -14.76
CA PRO A 116 1.80 3.97 -14.23
C PRO A 116 2.45 2.68 -14.72
N LYS A 117 3.62 2.81 -15.33
CA LYS A 117 4.49 1.67 -15.64
C LYS A 117 5.20 1.20 -14.38
N LEU A 118 5.14 -0.08 -14.07
CA LEU A 118 5.89 -0.69 -13.00
C LEU A 118 6.87 -1.72 -13.56
N PHE A 119 7.90 -2.01 -12.80
CA PHE A 119 8.81 -3.09 -13.12
C PHE A 119 8.21 -4.43 -12.72
N PRO A 120 8.15 -5.40 -13.63
CA PRO A 120 7.74 -6.75 -13.30
C PRO A 120 8.81 -7.39 -12.42
N GLY A 121 8.40 -7.94 -11.30
CA GLY A 121 9.29 -8.58 -10.34
C GLY A 121 8.52 -9.40 -9.34
N PHE A 122 9.20 -10.28 -8.60
CA PHE A 122 8.57 -11.03 -7.52
C PHE A 122 8.16 -10.08 -6.39
N ILE A 123 6.90 -10.18 -5.98
CA ILE A 123 6.37 -9.43 -4.83
C ILE A 123 6.83 -10.13 -3.57
N GLY A 124 7.93 -9.63 -3.00
CA GLY A 124 8.48 -10.09 -1.73
C GLY A 124 8.32 -9.04 -0.63
N GLY A 125 9.06 -9.24 0.48
CA GLY A 125 9.10 -8.29 1.60
C GLY A 125 7.88 -8.34 2.52
N HIS A 126 7.71 -7.27 3.32
CA HIS A 126 6.82 -7.27 4.48
C HIS A 126 5.49 -6.53 4.25
N CYS A 127 5.29 -5.92 3.07
CA CYS A 127 4.17 -5.01 2.88
C CYS A 127 2.97 -5.65 2.19
N VAL A 128 3.13 -6.17 0.95
CA VAL A 128 1.98 -6.63 0.16
C VAL A 128 1.44 -7.95 0.69
N ILE A 129 2.22 -9.02 0.57
CA ILE A 129 1.73 -10.39 0.87
C ILE A 129 1.27 -10.54 2.32
N PRO A 130 2.06 -10.12 3.36
CA PRO A 130 1.61 -10.26 4.74
C PRO A 130 0.34 -9.46 5.09
N ASN A 131 0.11 -8.30 4.44
CA ASN A 131 -1.14 -7.57 4.65
C ASN A 131 -2.36 -8.26 4.01
N LEU A 132 -2.18 -8.98 2.90
CA LEU A 132 -3.25 -9.80 2.32
C LEU A 132 -3.63 -10.96 3.24
N ASP A 133 -2.67 -11.49 3.99
CA ASP A 133 -2.94 -12.55 4.97
C ASP A 133 -3.78 -12.07 6.17
N LEU A 134 -3.77 -10.77 6.47
CA LEU A 134 -4.59 -10.18 7.53
C LEU A 134 -6.07 -10.08 7.17
N ILE A 135 -6.39 -9.85 5.89
CA ILE A 135 -7.79 -9.63 5.47
C ILE A 135 -8.51 -10.92 5.06
N HIS A 136 -7.78 -11.98 4.69
CA HIS A 136 -8.31 -13.28 4.26
C HIS A 136 -9.39 -13.20 3.17
N ASP A 137 -9.23 -12.30 2.20
CA ASP A 137 -10.17 -12.12 1.10
C ASP A 137 -9.76 -12.94 -0.14
N LYS A 138 -10.67 -13.80 -0.62
CA LYS A 138 -10.41 -14.68 -1.77
C LYS A 138 -10.09 -13.93 -3.06
N THR A 139 -10.68 -12.76 -3.26
CA THR A 139 -10.43 -11.92 -4.46
C THR A 139 -9.01 -11.36 -4.41
N LEU A 140 -8.55 -10.92 -3.25
CA LEU A 140 -7.20 -10.40 -3.06
C LEU A 140 -6.14 -11.51 -3.07
N ASP A 141 -6.51 -12.76 -2.78
CA ASP A 141 -5.60 -13.91 -2.92
C ASP A 141 -5.14 -14.15 -4.37
N GLU A 142 -5.86 -13.61 -5.37
CA GLU A 142 -5.42 -13.65 -6.76
C GLU A 142 -4.05 -12.95 -6.96
N ILE A 143 -3.75 -11.93 -6.16
CA ILE A 143 -2.42 -11.28 -6.17
C ILE A 143 -1.32 -12.30 -5.84
N LYS A 144 -1.54 -13.14 -4.82
CA LYS A 144 -0.59 -14.19 -4.41
C LYS A 144 -0.43 -15.26 -5.48
N LYS A 145 -1.55 -15.69 -6.09
CA LYS A 145 -1.56 -16.70 -7.16
C LYS A 145 -0.78 -16.22 -8.36
N MET A 146 -1.01 -14.97 -8.80
CA MET A 146 -0.30 -14.37 -9.92
C MET A 146 1.20 -14.25 -9.63
N ASN A 147 1.55 -13.78 -8.45
CA ASN A 147 2.94 -13.67 -8.01
C ASN A 147 3.66 -15.03 -8.01
N SER A 148 2.98 -16.08 -7.57
CA SER A 148 3.50 -17.45 -7.58
C SER A 148 3.66 -18.00 -9.00
N LEU A 149 2.71 -17.72 -9.89
CA LEU A 149 2.78 -18.10 -11.31
C LEU A 149 3.97 -17.43 -11.99
N TYR A 150 4.15 -16.14 -11.77
CA TYR A 150 5.25 -15.36 -12.30
C TYR A 150 6.61 -15.92 -11.84
N SER A 151 6.78 -16.16 -10.54
CA SER A 151 8.01 -16.74 -9.99
C SER A 151 8.38 -18.09 -10.62
N ARG A 152 7.41 -18.93 -10.96
CA ARG A 152 7.65 -20.22 -11.61
C ARG A 152 8.09 -20.08 -13.07
N LYS A 153 7.62 -19.03 -13.76
CA LYS A 153 7.95 -18.79 -15.18
C LYS A 153 9.34 -18.17 -15.37
N ILE A 154 9.78 -17.33 -14.42
CA ILE A 154 11.12 -16.70 -14.52
C ILE A 154 12.24 -17.66 -14.12
N LYS A 155 11.96 -18.67 -13.29
CA LYS A 155 12.96 -19.67 -12.88
C LYS A 155 13.26 -20.72 -13.95
N LYS A 156 12.57 -20.67 -15.08
CA LYS A 156 12.87 -21.50 -16.26
C LYS A 156 13.70 -20.73 -17.28
#